data_5d408f61fcdd2953eea6cd3ddbf6894e
#
_entry.id   5d408f61fcdd2953eea6cd3ddbf6894e
#
_cell.length_a   1.000
_cell.length_b   1.000
_cell.length_c   1.000
_cell.angle_alpha   90.00
_cell.angle_beta   90.00
_cell.angle_gamma   90.00
#
_symmetry.space_group_name_H-M   'P 1'
#
loop_
_entity.id
_entity.type
_entity.pdbx_description
1 polymer ?
#
loop_
_entity_poly.entity_id
_entity_poly.type
_entity_poly.pdbx_seq_one_letter_code
_entity_poly.pdbx_strand_id
1 'polypeptide(L)'
;MAEPEITNVKRRQERFPCPGCGADMVFDPAHNCLSCPYCGRQEPIPASADTVQERSYDKYLQAGAGQMGSLAVNAVEVTCSQCGATVTFTPPEVAGECSFCGATIVAQPKAADPMVAPEAVLPFGVTQPQANAALKQWLSSRWFAPNALKRLAYQESISGVYIPYWTYDAQTESSYTGERGEHYYETETYTEQDQQGNTVTQTRQVQRTRWYPASGGVSRAFDDILIPATRSVSRQRLGALEPWDLQLLNPYEPAYLSGYKAQRYQVELPEGFEEAKQIMAGTIEGDVRHDIGGDEQRVHHIDTAYSDITFKHILLPVYLAAYRFNQKVYQVMINARTGEVQGDRPYSFWKIFFFVLFWVAVIALIVVLKKH
;
A
#
# COMPACT_ATOMS: atom_id res chain seq x y z
N MET A 1 23.74 -28.43 -37.54
CA MET A 1 23.30 -27.26 -36.77
C MET A 1 21.81 -27.15 -36.99
N ALA A 2 21.01 -27.59 -36.02
CA ALA A 2 19.56 -27.50 -36.08
C ALA A 2 19.17 -26.21 -35.35
N GLU A 3 18.45 -25.31 -36.03
CA GLU A 3 17.84 -24.15 -35.42
C GLU A 3 16.77 -24.60 -34.41
N PRO A 4 16.70 -23.99 -33.23
CA PRO A 4 15.59 -24.29 -32.30
C PRO A 4 14.29 -23.75 -32.91
N GLU A 5 13.34 -24.64 -33.19
CA GLU A 5 11.95 -24.28 -33.49
C GLU A 5 11.38 -23.44 -32.33
N ILE A 6 11.21 -22.15 -32.61
CA ILE A 6 10.41 -21.27 -31.77
C ILE A 6 8.95 -21.75 -31.91
N THR A 7 8.51 -22.58 -31.00
CA THR A 7 7.12 -22.96 -30.86
C THR A 7 6.33 -21.70 -30.51
N ASN A 8 5.72 -21.14 -31.52
CA ASN A 8 4.78 -20.02 -31.44
C ASN A 8 3.54 -20.47 -30.70
N VAL A 9 3.59 -20.48 -29.36
CA VAL A 9 2.42 -20.72 -28.52
C VAL A 9 1.49 -19.53 -28.72
N LYS A 10 0.57 -19.65 -29.65
CA LYS A 10 -0.62 -18.77 -29.75
C LYS A 10 -1.41 -18.92 -28.45
N ARG A 11 -1.03 -18.18 -27.39
CA ARG A 11 -1.91 -18.01 -26.23
C ARG A 11 -3.12 -17.20 -26.69
N ARG A 12 -4.27 -17.87 -26.74
CA ARG A 12 -5.57 -17.25 -27.00
C ARG A 12 -5.81 -16.22 -25.87
N GLN A 13 -6.44 -15.10 -26.23
CA GLN A 13 -7.08 -14.19 -25.30
C GLN A 13 -7.98 -15.03 -24.40
N GLU A 14 -7.71 -15.09 -23.12
CA GLU A 14 -8.51 -15.88 -22.19
C GLU A 14 -9.80 -15.11 -21.93
N ARG A 15 -10.81 -15.44 -22.70
CA ARG A 15 -12.20 -15.06 -22.47
C ARG A 15 -12.88 -16.18 -21.71
N PHE A 16 -13.75 -15.79 -20.82
CA PHE A 16 -14.57 -16.71 -20.05
C PHE A 16 -16.02 -16.65 -20.54
N PRO A 17 -16.32 -17.21 -21.73
CA PRO A 17 -17.66 -17.14 -22.28
C PRO A 17 -18.62 -17.99 -21.47
N CYS A 18 -19.77 -17.43 -21.13
CA CYS A 18 -20.83 -18.14 -20.45
C CYS A 18 -21.34 -19.32 -21.30
N PRO A 19 -21.32 -20.58 -20.80
CA PRO A 19 -21.79 -21.70 -21.56
C PRO A 19 -23.31 -21.68 -21.79
N GLY A 20 -24.06 -20.80 -21.11
CA GLY A 20 -25.49 -20.65 -21.28
C GLY A 20 -25.92 -19.64 -22.33
N CYS A 21 -25.24 -18.48 -22.41
CA CYS A 21 -25.66 -17.39 -23.31
C CYS A 21 -24.51 -16.79 -24.15
N GLY A 22 -23.26 -17.26 -23.98
CA GLY A 22 -22.09 -16.80 -24.74
C GLY A 22 -21.52 -15.45 -24.32
N ALA A 23 -22.11 -14.74 -23.35
CA ALA A 23 -21.59 -13.48 -22.84
C ALA A 23 -20.36 -13.73 -21.97
N ASP A 24 -19.47 -12.73 -21.87
CA ASP A 24 -18.28 -12.82 -21.01
C ASP A 24 -18.72 -12.85 -19.52
N MET A 25 -18.22 -13.80 -18.78
CA MET A 25 -18.41 -13.92 -17.32
C MET A 25 -17.43 -13.04 -16.59
N VAL A 26 -17.82 -12.52 -15.43
CA VAL A 26 -16.99 -11.67 -14.57
C VAL A 26 -16.78 -12.35 -13.21
N PHE A 27 -15.68 -12.05 -12.56
CA PHE A 27 -15.43 -12.56 -11.20
C PHE A 27 -16.40 -11.94 -10.21
N ASP A 28 -17.07 -12.76 -9.44
CA ASP A 28 -18.01 -12.36 -8.37
C ASP A 28 -17.35 -12.56 -6.99
N PRO A 29 -17.01 -11.46 -6.29
CA PRO A 29 -16.40 -11.53 -4.97
C PRO A 29 -17.30 -12.19 -3.90
N ALA A 30 -18.63 -12.09 -4.06
CA ALA A 30 -19.56 -12.63 -3.07
C ALA A 30 -19.56 -14.17 -3.04
N HIS A 31 -19.33 -14.80 -4.18
CA HIS A 31 -19.39 -16.25 -4.33
C HIS A 31 -18.02 -16.88 -4.68
N ASN A 32 -16.99 -16.06 -4.85
CA ASN A 32 -15.64 -16.47 -5.27
C ASN A 32 -15.65 -17.35 -6.52
N CYS A 33 -16.42 -16.95 -7.53
CA CYS A 33 -16.61 -17.67 -8.78
C CYS A 33 -16.76 -16.71 -9.96
N LEU A 34 -16.75 -17.24 -11.18
CA LEU A 34 -17.17 -16.49 -12.35
C LEU A 34 -18.70 -16.45 -12.41
N SER A 35 -19.28 -15.27 -12.63
CA SER A 35 -20.72 -15.07 -12.75
C SER A 35 -21.05 -14.35 -14.07
N CYS A 36 -22.11 -14.82 -14.73
CA CYS A 36 -22.60 -14.18 -15.94
C CYS A 36 -23.54 -13.02 -15.59
N PRO A 37 -23.24 -11.76 -15.99
CA PRO A 37 -24.08 -10.61 -15.65
C PRO A 37 -25.44 -10.61 -16.37
N TYR A 38 -25.61 -11.46 -17.39
CA TYR A 38 -26.83 -11.49 -18.21
C TYR A 38 -27.80 -12.62 -17.80
N CYS A 39 -27.29 -13.84 -17.61
CA CYS A 39 -28.16 -14.98 -17.30
C CYS A 39 -27.99 -15.48 -15.86
N GLY A 40 -27.11 -14.92 -15.06
CA GLY A 40 -26.89 -15.28 -13.66
C GLY A 40 -26.16 -16.60 -13.44
N ARG A 41 -25.70 -17.28 -14.51
CA ARG A 41 -24.99 -18.55 -14.39
C ARG A 41 -23.65 -18.33 -13.68
N GLN A 42 -23.32 -19.23 -12.76
CA GLN A 42 -22.09 -19.25 -12.00
C GLN A 42 -21.25 -20.46 -12.39
N GLU A 43 -19.93 -20.24 -12.52
CA GLU A 43 -18.96 -21.29 -12.79
C GLU A 43 -17.81 -21.17 -11.77
N PRO A 44 -17.42 -22.26 -11.11
CA PRO A 44 -16.30 -22.22 -10.17
C PRO A 44 -15.01 -21.93 -10.92
N ILE A 45 -14.10 -21.17 -10.29
CA ILE A 45 -12.74 -21.03 -10.80
C ILE A 45 -12.01 -22.33 -10.49
N PRO A 46 -11.40 -22.99 -11.49
CA PRO A 46 -10.63 -24.19 -11.23
C PRO A 46 -9.55 -23.94 -10.18
N ALA A 47 -9.50 -24.78 -9.16
CA ALA A 47 -8.38 -24.70 -8.22
C ALA A 47 -7.10 -25.02 -8.97
N SER A 48 -6.14 -24.11 -8.97
CA SER A 48 -4.81 -24.39 -9.50
C SER A 48 -4.19 -25.51 -8.65
N ALA A 49 -3.58 -26.48 -9.32
CA ALA A 49 -2.75 -27.48 -8.63
C ALA A 49 -1.41 -26.88 -8.16
N ASP A 50 -1.08 -25.68 -8.64
CA ASP A 50 0.14 -24.98 -8.30
C ASP A 50 0.03 -24.36 -6.91
N THR A 51 1.12 -24.40 -6.17
CA THR A 51 1.29 -23.64 -4.92
C THR A 51 1.93 -22.31 -5.25
N VAL A 52 1.59 -21.27 -4.49
CA VAL A 52 2.30 -19.98 -4.59
C VAL A 52 3.75 -20.23 -4.23
N GLN A 53 4.64 -20.03 -5.19
CA GLN A 53 6.08 -20.29 -5.03
C GLN A 53 6.84 -18.98 -4.94
N GLU A 54 7.79 -18.96 -4.02
CA GLU A 54 8.78 -17.90 -3.93
C GLU A 54 9.89 -18.15 -4.95
N ARG A 55 10.30 -17.09 -5.63
CA ARG A 55 11.40 -17.15 -6.59
C ARG A 55 12.68 -16.63 -5.97
N SER A 56 13.80 -17.31 -6.23
CA SER A 56 15.12 -16.82 -5.82
C SER A 56 15.46 -15.52 -6.57
N TYR A 57 15.73 -14.47 -5.81
CA TYR A 57 16.09 -13.15 -6.33
C TYR A 57 17.37 -13.19 -7.17
N ASP A 58 18.42 -13.83 -6.66
CA ASP A 58 19.72 -13.91 -7.35
C ASP A 58 19.64 -14.70 -8.65
N LYS A 59 18.93 -15.83 -8.64
CA LYS A 59 18.71 -16.64 -9.85
C LYS A 59 17.96 -15.86 -10.91
N TYR A 60 16.98 -15.07 -10.49
CA TYR A 60 16.20 -14.25 -11.40
C TYR A 60 17.05 -13.15 -12.04
N LEU A 61 17.88 -12.45 -11.29
CA LEU A 61 18.79 -11.43 -11.82
C LEU A 61 19.82 -12.02 -12.80
N GLN A 62 20.32 -13.22 -12.52
CA GLN A 62 21.28 -13.91 -13.40
C GLN A 62 20.63 -14.42 -14.70
N ALA A 63 19.38 -14.85 -14.65
CA ALA A 63 18.66 -15.38 -15.81
C ALA A 63 18.25 -14.29 -16.83
N GLY A 64 18.23 -13.03 -16.42
CA GLY A 64 17.86 -11.89 -17.27
C GLY A 64 16.43 -11.97 -17.82
N ALA A 65 16.16 -11.28 -18.94
CA ALA A 65 14.82 -11.14 -19.54
C ALA A 65 14.16 -12.46 -20.01
N GLY A 66 14.84 -13.60 -19.92
CA GLY A 66 14.31 -14.89 -20.38
C GLY A 66 13.13 -15.46 -19.58
N GLN A 67 12.86 -14.94 -18.39
CA GLN A 67 11.73 -15.36 -17.53
C GLN A 67 10.54 -14.38 -17.55
N MET A 68 10.55 -13.42 -18.46
CA MET A 68 9.47 -12.44 -18.58
C MET A 68 8.25 -13.02 -19.26
N GLY A 69 7.08 -12.82 -18.67
CA GLY A 69 5.77 -13.18 -19.21
C GLY A 69 4.98 -11.95 -19.65
N SER A 70 3.74 -12.14 -20.08
CA SER A 70 2.79 -11.05 -20.34
C SER A 70 1.53 -11.31 -19.54
N LEU A 71 0.93 -10.26 -18.93
CA LEU A 71 -0.35 -10.34 -18.22
C LEU A 71 -1.50 -10.75 -19.16
N ALA A 72 -1.41 -10.36 -20.43
CA ALA A 72 -2.35 -10.79 -21.47
C ALA A 72 -1.70 -10.65 -22.84
N VAL A 73 -1.97 -11.60 -23.74
CA VAL A 73 -1.31 -11.71 -25.06
C VAL A 73 -1.62 -10.53 -26.01
N ASN A 74 -2.71 -9.80 -25.78
CA ASN A 74 -3.14 -8.67 -26.59
C ASN A 74 -3.44 -7.42 -25.75
N ALA A 75 -2.86 -7.31 -24.55
CA ALA A 75 -3.05 -6.13 -23.73
C ALA A 75 -2.36 -4.91 -24.38
N VAL A 76 -3.06 -3.80 -24.38
CA VAL A 76 -2.55 -2.50 -24.82
C VAL A 76 -2.31 -1.64 -23.58
N GLU A 77 -1.09 -1.21 -23.40
CA GLU A 77 -0.74 -0.32 -22.30
C GLU A 77 -0.82 1.14 -22.74
N VAL A 78 -1.41 1.95 -21.88
CA VAL A 78 -1.53 3.39 -22.09
C VAL A 78 -1.13 4.12 -20.83
N THR A 79 -0.15 4.99 -20.95
CA THR A 79 0.23 5.88 -19.86
C THR A 79 -0.67 7.11 -19.85
N CYS A 80 -1.34 7.36 -18.74
CA CYS A 80 -2.17 8.54 -18.56
C CYS A 80 -1.30 9.79 -18.54
N SER A 81 -1.55 10.73 -19.46
CA SER A 81 -0.80 11.99 -19.55
C SER A 81 -1.01 12.93 -18.36
N GLN A 82 -2.06 12.72 -17.56
CA GLN A 82 -2.35 13.59 -16.41
C GLN A 82 -1.73 13.10 -15.09
N CYS A 83 -1.68 11.78 -14.84
CA CYS A 83 -1.18 11.25 -13.58
C CYS A 83 -0.02 10.26 -13.73
N GLY A 84 0.40 9.94 -14.97
CA GLY A 84 1.50 9.01 -15.22
C GLY A 84 1.15 7.53 -15.00
N ALA A 85 -0.08 7.21 -14.56
CA ALA A 85 -0.49 5.83 -14.34
C ALA A 85 -0.52 5.06 -15.66
N THR A 86 0.05 3.86 -15.67
CA THR A 86 -0.09 2.93 -16.80
C THR A 86 -1.32 2.07 -16.59
N VAL A 87 -2.27 2.16 -17.52
CA VAL A 87 -3.53 1.42 -17.51
C VAL A 87 -3.52 0.44 -18.67
N THR A 88 -3.89 -0.80 -18.39
CA THR A 88 -3.96 -1.85 -19.39
C THR A 88 -5.38 -1.92 -19.94
N PHE A 89 -5.53 -1.81 -21.26
CA PHE A 89 -6.79 -2.02 -21.97
C PHE A 89 -6.76 -3.36 -22.69
N THR A 90 -7.91 -4.02 -22.71
CA THR A 90 -8.09 -5.25 -23.49
C THR A 90 -8.86 -4.92 -24.77
N PRO A 91 -8.31 -5.16 -25.96
CA PRO A 91 -9.04 -4.94 -27.19
C PRO A 91 -10.42 -5.62 -27.21
N PRO A 92 -11.46 -5.00 -27.77
CA PRO A 92 -11.43 -3.83 -28.65
C PRO A 92 -11.45 -2.46 -27.96
N GLU A 93 -11.39 -2.40 -26.63
CA GLU A 93 -11.38 -1.11 -25.91
C GLU A 93 -10.06 -0.38 -26.16
N VAL A 94 -10.14 0.80 -26.78
CA VAL A 94 -8.99 1.67 -27.05
C VAL A 94 -9.15 3.07 -26.42
N ALA A 95 -10.24 3.29 -25.71
CA ALA A 95 -10.52 4.55 -25.03
C ALA A 95 -11.32 4.29 -23.74
N GLY A 96 -11.12 5.12 -22.74
CA GLY A 96 -11.83 5.02 -21.47
C GLY A 96 -11.38 6.09 -20.50
N GLU A 97 -11.73 5.93 -19.24
CA GLU A 97 -11.29 6.82 -18.16
C GLU A 97 -10.16 6.19 -17.35
N CYS A 98 -9.19 7.02 -16.98
CA CYS A 98 -8.13 6.61 -16.08
C CYS A 98 -8.72 6.27 -14.69
N SER A 99 -8.55 5.05 -14.24
CA SER A 99 -9.04 4.61 -12.91
C SER A 99 -8.40 5.35 -11.74
N PHE A 100 -7.25 6.02 -11.98
CA PHE A 100 -6.48 6.70 -10.96
C PHE A 100 -6.82 8.19 -10.83
N CYS A 101 -7.16 8.86 -11.92
CA CYS A 101 -7.43 10.32 -11.90
C CYS A 101 -8.70 10.74 -12.64
N GLY A 102 -9.46 9.80 -13.20
CA GLY A 102 -10.69 10.08 -13.95
C GLY A 102 -10.47 10.81 -15.28
N ALA A 103 -9.23 10.95 -15.77
CA ALA A 103 -8.96 11.58 -17.05
C ALA A 103 -9.35 10.67 -18.20
N THR A 104 -9.94 11.24 -19.25
CA THR A 104 -10.21 10.50 -20.49
C THR A 104 -8.90 10.11 -21.16
N ILE A 105 -8.75 8.84 -21.45
CA ILE A 105 -7.60 8.26 -22.14
C ILE A 105 -8.07 7.78 -23.51
N VAL A 106 -7.35 8.17 -24.54
CA VAL A 106 -7.47 7.59 -25.89
C VAL A 106 -6.14 6.92 -26.20
N ALA A 107 -6.17 5.60 -26.36
CA ALA A 107 -4.98 4.82 -26.55
C ALA A 107 -4.40 5.00 -27.95
N GLN A 108 -3.12 5.36 -28.05
CA GLN A 108 -2.29 4.90 -29.16
C GLN A 108 -1.74 3.53 -28.76
N PRO A 109 -2.16 2.43 -29.41
CA PRO A 109 -1.80 1.11 -28.97
C PRO A 109 -0.29 0.89 -29.10
N LYS A 110 0.37 0.63 -27.96
CA LYS A 110 1.73 0.15 -27.90
C LYS A 110 1.66 -1.29 -27.33
N ALA A 111 2.34 -2.22 -27.98
CA ALA A 111 2.42 -3.58 -27.47
C ALA A 111 3.01 -3.56 -26.05
N ALA A 112 2.45 -4.36 -25.16
CA ALA A 112 2.96 -4.49 -23.79
C ALA A 112 4.35 -5.11 -23.80
N ASP A 113 5.31 -4.48 -23.12
CA ASP A 113 6.65 -5.02 -22.95
C ASP A 113 6.62 -6.28 -22.06
N PRO A 114 7.56 -7.22 -22.22
CA PRO A 114 7.69 -8.37 -21.33
C PRO A 114 7.81 -7.94 -19.87
N MET A 115 7.22 -8.70 -18.95
CA MET A 115 7.21 -8.42 -17.52
C MET A 115 7.30 -9.70 -16.68
N VAL A 116 7.66 -9.56 -15.39
CA VAL A 116 7.55 -10.65 -14.42
C VAL A 116 6.07 -10.98 -14.25
N ALA A 117 5.68 -12.20 -14.61
CA ALA A 117 4.31 -12.65 -14.43
C ALA A 117 3.96 -12.71 -12.93
N PRO A 118 2.73 -12.37 -12.53
CA PRO A 118 2.29 -12.59 -11.15
C PRO A 118 2.34 -14.06 -10.77
N GLU A 119 2.80 -14.35 -9.55
CA GLU A 119 2.73 -15.67 -8.94
C GLU A 119 1.39 -15.87 -8.23
N ALA A 120 0.87 -14.80 -7.64
CA ALA A 120 -0.33 -14.90 -6.83
C ALA A 120 -1.25 -13.69 -6.99
N VAL A 121 -2.50 -13.90 -6.65
CA VAL A 121 -3.53 -12.88 -6.60
C VAL A 121 -4.31 -13.02 -5.30
N LEU A 122 -4.59 -11.90 -4.66
CA LEU A 122 -5.55 -11.85 -3.56
C LEU A 122 -6.92 -11.49 -4.15
N PRO A 123 -7.90 -12.39 -4.18
CA PRO A 123 -9.19 -12.09 -4.80
C PRO A 123 -9.94 -10.96 -4.11
N PHE A 124 -10.74 -10.20 -4.85
CA PHE A 124 -11.71 -9.30 -4.24
C PHE A 124 -12.60 -10.06 -3.24
N GLY A 125 -12.83 -9.51 -2.07
CA GLY A 125 -13.76 -10.08 -1.05
C GLY A 125 -14.95 -9.15 -0.77
N VAL A 126 -14.85 -7.88 -1.20
CA VAL A 126 -15.89 -6.86 -1.07
C VAL A 126 -16.47 -6.61 -2.46
N THR A 127 -17.79 -6.64 -2.58
CA THR A 127 -18.48 -6.32 -3.83
C THR A 127 -18.50 -4.81 -4.08
N GLN A 128 -18.69 -4.41 -5.34
CA GLN A 128 -18.79 -2.99 -5.70
C GLN A 128 -19.91 -2.24 -4.96
N PRO A 129 -21.12 -2.80 -4.74
CA PRO A 129 -22.13 -2.15 -3.90
C PRO A 129 -21.70 -1.96 -2.44
N GLN A 130 -21.00 -2.93 -1.85
CA GLN A 130 -20.46 -2.83 -0.49
C GLN A 130 -19.37 -1.75 -0.40
N ALA A 131 -18.46 -1.70 -1.36
CA ALA A 131 -17.43 -0.67 -1.43
C ALA A 131 -18.05 0.74 -1.60
N ASN A 132 -19.09 0.89 -2.43
CA ASN A 132 -19.85 2.13 -2.54
C ASN A 132 -20.51 2.53 -1.22
N ALA A 133 -21.05 1.56 -0.47
CA ALA A 133 -21.64 1.82 0.85
C ALA A 133 -20.56 2.28 1.85
N ALA A 134 -19.39 1.63 1.86
CA ALA A 134 -18.25 2.03 2.69
C ALA A 134 -17.77 3.46 2.36
N LEU A 135 -17.65 3.80 1.08
CA LEU A 135 -17.31 5.17 0.63
C LEU A 135 -18.30 6.21 1.14
N LYS A 136 -19.61 5.93 1.01
CA LYS A 136 -20.68 6.82 1.49
C LYS A 136 -20.61 7.01 2.99
N GLN A 137 -20.42 5.95 3.75
CA GLN A 137 -20.26 5.98 5.20
C GLN A 137 -19.03 6.81 5.59
N TRP A 138 -17.88 6.56 4.96
CA TRP A 138 -16.66 7.30 5.21
C TRP A 138 -16.81 8.79 4.94
N LEU A 139 -17.41 9.19 3.81
CA LEU A 139 -17.67 10.60 3.50
C LEU A 139 -18.68 11.24 4.46
N SER A 140 -19.72 10.52 4.88
CA SER A 140 -20.72 11.04 5.81
C SER A 140 -20.14 11.33 7.20
N SER A 141 -19.21 10.50 7.66
CA SER A 141 -18.52 10.67 8.96
C SER A 141 -17.58 11.89 8.99
N ARG A 142 -17.28 12.51 7.85
CA ARG A 142 -16.33 13.62 7.74
C ARG A 142 -17.03 14.97 7.89
N TRP A 143 -17.13 15.47 9.12
CA TRP A 143 -17.83 16.72 9.47
C TRP A 143 -17.36 17.93 8.66
N PHE A 144 -16.04 18.12 8.55
CA PHE A 144 -15.45 19.29 7.88
C PHE A 144 -15.42 19.19 6.35
N ALA A 145 -15.87 18.08 5.75
CA ALA A 145 -15.96 17.97 4.29
C ALA A 145 -17.12 18.85 3.76
N PRO A 146 -16.94 19.51 2.59
CA PRO A 146 -17.99 20.28 1.94
C PRO A 146 -19.22 19.42 1.62
N ASN A 147 -20.42 19.97 1.78
CA ASN A 147 -21.65 19.24 1.47
C ASN A 147 -21.79 18.91 -0.03
N ALA A 148 -21.22 19.76 -0.91
CA ALA A 148 -21.17 19.50 -2.35
C ALA A 148 -20.36 18.23 -2.68
N LEU A 149 -19.29 17.96 -1.94
CA LEU A 149 -18.51 16.74 -2.09
C LEU A 149 -19.34 15.49 -1.79
N LYS A 150 -20.13 15.53 -0.72
CA LYS A 150 -21.00 14.41 -0.36
C LYS A 150 -21.99 14.07 -1.48
N ARG A 151 -22.45 15.06 -2.25
CA ARG A 151 -23.34 14.85 -3.40
C ARG A 151 -22.61 14.27 -4.61
N LEU A 152 -21.41 14.75 -4.90
CA LEU A 152 -20.60 14.25 -6.04
C LEU A 152 -20.25 12.76 -5.86
N ALA A 153 -19.84 12.35 -4.67
CA ALA A 153 -19.52 10.96 -4.37
C ALA A 153 -20.69 9.97 -4.52
N TYR A 154 -21.93 10.47 -4.61
CA TYR A 154 -23.10 9.63 -4.93
C TYR A 154 -23.23 9.34 -6.43
N GLN A 155 -22.54 10.07 -7.29
CA GLN A 155 -22.69 9.99 -8.74
C GLN A 155 -21.51 9.30 -9.43
N GLU A 156 -20.37 9.14 -8.73
CA GLU A 156 -19.17 8.58 -9.34
C GLU A 156 -19.12 7.06 -9.21
N SER A 157 -18.69 6.41 -10.29
CA SER A 157 -18.43 4.97 -10.31
C SER A 157 -17.07 4.67 -9.67
N ILE A 158 -17.02 3.69 -8.78
CA ILE A 158 -15.76 3.13 -8.32
C ILE A 158 -15.29 2.05 -9.28
N SER A 159 -14.00 2.00 -9.56
CA SER A 159 -13.37 0.97 -10.40
C SER A 159 -12.58 0.00 -9.55
N GLY A 160 -12.80 -1.30 -9.73
CA GLY A 160 -11.95 -2.33 -9.13
C GLY A 160 -10.66 -2.48 -9.95
N VAL A 161 -9.52 -2.41 -9.26
CA VAL A 161 -8.20 -2.49 -9.87
C VAL A 161 -7.30 -3.39 -9.03
N TYR A 162 -6.62 -4.30 -9.67
CA TYR A 162 -5.51 -5.03 -9.06
C TYR A 162 -4.25 -4.18 -9.14
N ILE A 163 -3.66 -3.89 -8.00
CA ILE A 163 -2.40 -3.16 -7.86
C ILE A 163 -1.27 -4.16 -7.67
N PRO A 164 -0.17 -4.05 -8.44
CA PRO A 164 0.98 -4.92 -8.29
C PRO A 164 1.78 -4.58 -7.04
N TYR A 165 2.26 -5.64 -6.38
CA TYR A 165 3.16 -5.56 -5.25
C TYR A 165 4.28 -6.58 -5.40
N TRP A 166 5.42 -6.25 -4.86
CA TRP A 166 6.49 -7.19 -4.56
C TRP A 166 6.41 -7.61 -3.11
N THR A 167 6.64 -8.89 -2.82
CA THR A 167 7.01 -9.35 -1.50
C THR A 167 8.45 -9.80 -1.52
N TYR A 168 9.18 -9.57 -0.44
CA TYR A 168 10.56 -10.00 -0.29
C TYR A 168 10.73 -10.69 1.05
N ASP A 169 11.41 -11.84 0.99
CA ASP A 169 11.90 -12.55 2.16
C ASP A 169 13.42 -12.48 2.17
N ALA A 170 14.04 -12.43 3.33
CA ALA A 170 15.48 -12.41 3.46
C ALA A 170 15.93 -12.87 4.85
N GLN A 171 17.07 -13.53 4.90
CA GLN A 171 17.84 -13.70 6.12
C GLN A 171 18.82 -12.55 6.27
N THR A 172 18.90 -11.97 7.47
CA THR A 172 19.81 -10.86 7.73
C THR A 172 20.71 -11.14 8.92
N GLU A 173 21.97 -10.78 8.75
CA GLU A 173 22.97 -10.75 9.82
C GLU A 173 23.54 -9.33 9.89
N SER A 174 23.41 -8.69 11.05
CA SER A 174 23.82 -7.32 11.26
C SER A 174 24.84 -7.21 12.38
N SER A 175 25.94 -6.52 12.14
CA SER A 175 26.88 -6.09 13.16
C SER A 175 26.67 -4.61 13.49
N TYR A 176 26.87 -4.23 14.73
CA TYR A 176 26.66 -2.85 15.15
C TYR A 176 27.70 -2.33 16.11
N THR A 177 27.81 -1.01 16.17
CA THR A 177 28.51 -0.27 17.22
C THR A 177 27.61 0.83 17.77
N GLY A 178 27.72 1.11 19.06
CA GLY A 178 26.87 2.08 19.73
C GLY A 178 27.31 2.36 21.16
N GLU A 179 26.40 2.93 21.94
CA GLU A 179 26.58 3.19 23.36
C GLU A 179 25.32 2.82 24.15
N ARG A 180 25.52 2.19 25.29
CA ARG A 180 24.52 1.92 26.30
C ARG A 180 24.52 3.02 27.34
N GLY A 181 23.39 3.65 27.60
CA GLY A 181 23.20 4.67 28.62
C GLY A 181 22.54 4.13 29.86
N GLU A 182 23.09 4.42 31.01
CA GLU A 182 22.52 4.09 32.31
C GLU A 182 22.23 5.36 33.11
N HIS A 183 21.02 5.48 33.61
CA HIS A 183 20.60 6.61 34.40
C HIS A 183 21.18 6.52 35.82
N TYR A 184 21.72 7.65 36.30
CA TYR A 184 22.07 7.84 37.68
C TYR A 184 21.60 9.19 38.18
N TYR A 185 21.47 9.34 39.49
CA TYR A 185 21.02 10.58 40.11
C TYR A 185 22.19 11.26 40.80
N GLU A 186 22.39 12.54 40.50
CA GLU A 186 23.40 13.40 41.13
C GLU A 186 22.66 14.47 41.94
N THR A 187 23.14 14.71 43.17
CA THR A 187 22.59 15.78 44.01
C THR A 187 23.28 17.08 43.66
N GLU A 188 22.54 18.00 43.05
CA GLU A 188 23.02 19.37 42.80
C GLU A 188 22.50 20.29 43.89
N THR A 189 23.40 21.14 44.39
CA THR A 189 23.08 22.22 45.32
C THR A 189 22.87 23.51 44.54
N TYR A 190 21.74 24.18 44.74
CA TYR A 190 21.46 25.47 44.12
C TYR A 190 20.98 26.48 45.19
N THR A 191 21.17 27.76 44.90
CA THR A 191 20.75 28.87 45.78
C THR A 191 19.51 29.52 45.20
N GLU A 192 18.48 29.72 46.02
CA GLU A 192 17.24 30.42 45.68
C GLU A 192 16.98 31.50 46.73
N GLN A 193 16.33 32.60 46.34
CA GLN A 193 15.87 33.62 47.27
C GLN A 193 14.49 33.23 47.80
N ASP A 194 14.34 33.23 49.12
CA ASP A 194 13.03 33.04 49.78
C ASP A 194 12.13 34.29 49.53
N GLN A 195 10.88 34.18 49.96
CA GLN A 195 9.89 35.28 49.82
C GLN A 195 10.28 36.52 50.63
N GLN A 196 11.30 36.44 51.51
CA GLN A 196 11.82 37.52 52.33
C GLN A 196 13.15 38.10 51.79
N GLY A 197 13.65 37.59 50.63
CA GLY A 197 14.88 38.07 50.01
C GLY A 197 16.18 37.45 50.55
N ASN A 198 16.10 36.44 51.45
CA ASN A 198 17.27 35.72 51.95
C ASN A 198 17.68 34.63 50.98
N THR A 199 19.00 34.43 50.84
CA THR A 199 19.54 33.33 50.03
C THR A 199 19.46 32.03 50.80
N VAL A 200 18.68 31.08 50.30
CA VAL A 200 18.54 29.73 50.86
C VAL A 200 19.19 28.74 49.91
N THR A 201 20.00 27.84 50.48
CA THR A 201 20.63 26.76 49.74
C THR A 201 19.70 25.52 49.78
N GLN A 202 19.31 25.06 48.59
CA GLN A 202 18.49 23.86 48.42
C GLN A 202 19.26 22.80 47.62
N THR A 203 18.83 21.57 47.77
CA THR A 203 19.36 20.44 46.98
C THR A 203 18.27 19.82 46.12
N ARG A 204 18.62 19.47 44.89
CA ARG A 204 17.77 18.71 44.00
C ARG A 204 18.51 17.50 43.46
N GLN A 205 17.79 16.41 43.20
CA GLN A 205 18.33 15.27 42.44
C GLN A 205 18.12 15.53 40.95
N VAL A 206 19.21 15.47 40.20
CA VAL A 206 19.21 15.63 38.75
C VAL A 206 19.58 14.28 38.14
N GLN A 207 18.73 13.79 37.24
CA GLN A 207 19.01 12.58 36.48
C GLN A 207 20.05 12.89 35.41
N ARG A 208 21.07 12.05 35.34
CA ARG A 208 22.13 12.08 34.33
C ARG A 208 22.27 10.70 33.69
N THR A 209 22.86 10.63 32.50
CA THR A 209 23.11 9.38 31.79
C THR A 209 24.61 9.16 31.68
N ARG A 210 25.05 7.97 32.10
CA ARG A 210 26.42 7.50 31.89
C ARG A 210 26.45 6.57 30.69
N TRP A 211 27.35 6.83 29.76
CA TRP A 211 27.45 6.09 28.51
C TRP A 211 28.61 5.09 28.55
N TYR A 212 28.35 3.89 28.08
CA TYR A 212 29.32 2.81 27.93
C TYR A 212 29.33 2.33 26.47
N PRO A 213 30.50 2.11 25.85
CA PRO A 213 30.59 1.53 24.52
C PRO A 213 29.88 0.18 24.46
N ALA A 214 29.14 -0.05 23.38
CA ALA A 214 28.45 -1.30 23.09
C ALA A 214 28.70 -1.71 21.64
N SER A 215 28.87 -3.02 21.40
CA SER A 215 28.97 -3.59 20.07
C SER A 215 28.45 -5.03 20.11
N GLY A 216 27.90 -5.50 19.03
CA GLY A 216 27.34 -6.84 18.96
C GLY A 216 26.86 -7.19 17.57
N GLY A 217 26.02 -8.22 17.50
CA GLY A 217 25.38 -8.65 16.26
C GLY A 217 23.97 -9.16 16.53
N VAL A 218 23.07 -8.87 15.59
CA VAL A 218 21.69 -9.37 15.60
C VAL A 218 21.40 -10.05 14.27
N SER A 219 20.56 -11.07 14.30
CA SER A 219 20.08 -11.76 13.09
C SER A 219 18.57 -11.81 13.08
N ARG A 220 17.97 -11.65 11.91
CA ARG A 220 16.52 -11.70 11.72
C ARG A 220 16.16 -12.32 10.38
N ALA A 221 15.14 -13.18 10.40
CA ALA A 221 14.42 -13.58 9.21
C ALA A 221 13.28 -12.60 8.95
N PHE A 222 13.19 -12.13 7.72
CA PHE A 222 12.07 -11.36 7.22
C PHE A 222 11.26 -12.20 6.26
N ASP A 223 9.93 -12.12 6.38
CA ASP A 223 8.95 -12.84 5.59
C ASP A 223 7.91 -11.85 5.07
N ASP A 224 7.61 -11.91 3.77
CA ASP A 224 6.60 -11.12 3.10
C ASP A 224 6.71 -9.58 3.32
N ILE A 225 7.90 -9.00 3.22
CA ILE A 225 8.06 -7.54 3.22
C ILE A 225 7.40 -6.97 1.96
N LEU A 226 6.28 -6.29 2.16
CA LEU A 226 5.38 -5.85 1.11
C LEU A 226 5.77 -4.48 0.56
N ILE A 227 6.04 -4.41 -0.75
CA ILE A 227 6.44 -3.20 -1.45
C ILE A 227 5.46 -2.90 -2.59
N PRO A 228 4.75 -1.75 -2.57
CA PRO A 228 3.90 -1.36 -3.70
C PRO A 228 4.74 -1.17 -4.97
N ALA A 229 4.43 -1.93 -6.00
CA ALA A 229 5.13 -1.86 -7.27
C ALA A 229 4.55 -0.80 -8.22
N THR A 230 3.92 0.24 -7.68
CA THR A 230 3.27 1.32 -8.43
C THR A 230 3.74 2.69 -7.99
N ARG A 231 3.80 3.64 -8.95
CA ARG A 231 4.01 5.07 -8.71
C ARG A 231 2.74 5.89 -8.93
N SER A 232 1.66 5.26 -9.36
CA SER A 232 0.39 5.92 -9.68
C SER A 232 -0.41 6.35 -8.45
N VAL A 233 -0.07 5.78 -7.29
CA VAL A 233 -0.69 6.06 -6.00
C VAL A 233 0.40 6.28 -4.95
N SER A 234 0.16 7.19 -4.01
CA SER A 234 1.14 7.45 -2.96
C SER A 234 1.27 6.24 -2.03
N ARG A 235 2.51 5.89 -1.68
CA ARG A 235 2.84 4.80 -0.74
C ARG A 235 2.19 4.95 0.61
N GLN A 236 2.14 6.19 1.13
CA GLN A 236 1.49 6.47 2.41
C GLN A 236 0.03 6.03 2.42
N ARG A 237 -0.69 6.20 1.29
CA ARG A 237 -2.09 5.77 1.18
C ARG A 237 -2.21 4.25 1.04
N LEU A 238 -1.31 3.63 0.27
CA LEU A 238 -1.31 2.18 0.13
C LEU A 238 -0.97 1.49 1.45
N GLY A 239 0.03 2.00 2.20
CA GLY A 239 0.34 1.53 3.54
C GLY A 239 -0.81 1.73 4.55
N ALA A 240 -1.62 2.79 4.38
CA ALA A 240 -2.80 3.01 5.22
C ALA A 240 -3.95 2.02 4.93
N LEU A 241 -3.89 1.24 3.83
CA LEU A 241 -4.83 0.15 3.55
C LEU A 241 -4.41 -1.18 4.16
N GLU A 242 -3.21 -1.27 4.71
CA GLU A 242 -2.74 -2.47 5.42
C GLU A 242 -3.49 -2.66 6.76
N PRO A 243 -3.58 -3.88 7.31
CA PRO A 243 -2.94 -5.10 6.84
C PRO A 243 -3.68 -5.81 5.70
N TRP A 244 -2.93 -6.52 4.86
CA TRP A 244 -3.46 -7.43 3.87
C TRP A 244 -3.42 -8.87 4.38
N ASP A 245 -4.47 -9.64 4.08
CA ASP A 245 -4.55 -11.05 4.44
C ASP A 245 -3.81 -11.91 3.40
N LEU A 246 -2.47 -11.90 3.46
CA LEU A 246 -1.61 -12.58 2.50
C LEU A 246 -1.72 -14.12 2.59
N GLN A 247 -2.26 -14.66 3.69
CA GLN A 247 -2.52 -16.10 3.81
C GLN A 247 -3.64 -16.58 2.88
N LEU A 248 -4.47 -15.67 2.36
CA LEU A 248 -5.54 -15.97 1.39
C LEU A 248 -5.11 -15.69 -0.06
N LEU A 249 -3.82 -15.53 -0.32
CA LEU A 249 -3.30 -15.49 -1.68
C LEU A 249 -3.58 -16.80 -2.41
N ASN A 250 -4.16 -16.70 -3.60
CA ASN A 250 -4.32 -17.81 -4.51
C ASN A 250 -3.25 -17.77 -5.60
N PRO A 251 -2.83 -18.93 -6.13
CA PRO A 251 -2.02 -18.94 -7.36
C PRO A 251 -2.68 -18.08 -8.42
N TYR A 252 -1.87 -17.38 -9.20
CA TYR A 252 -2.37 -16.49 -10.23
C TYR A 252 -3.20 -17.26 -11.28
N GLU A 253 -4.48 -16.87 -11.41
CA GLU A 253 -5.40 -17.36 -12.41
C GLU A 253 -6.09 -16.19 -13.10
N PRO A 254 -6.05 -16.07 -14.43
CA PRO A 254 -6.66 -14.94 -15.16
C PRO A 254 -8.16 -14.76 -14.87
N ALA A 255 -8.86 -15.80 -14.45
CA ALA A 255 -10.27 -15.74 -14.09
C ALA A 255 -10.57 -14.72 -12.98
N TYR A 256 -9.67 -14.53 -12.03
CA TYR A 256 -9.83 -13.54 -10.96
C TYR A 256 -9.79 -12.09 -11.47
N LEU A 257 -9.15 -11.84 -12.62
CA LEU A 257 -9.07 -10.52 -13.24
C LEU A 257 -10.27 -10.18 -14.11
N SER A 258 -11.13 -11.17 -14.40
CA SER A 258 -12.27 -10.96 -15.28
C SER A 258 -13.26 -9.95 -14.69
N GLY A 259 -13.54 -8.87 -15.42
CA GLY A 259 -14.38 -7.75 -14.98
C GLY A 259 -13.65 -6.69 -14.16
N TYR A 260 -12.35 -6.85 -13.89
CA TYR A 260 -11.51 -5.91 -13.16
C TYR A 260 -10.33 -5.44 -14.00
N LYS A 261 -9.78 -4.28 -13.66
CA LYS A 261 -8.55 -3.78 -14.27
C LYS A 261 -7.35 -4.30 -13.50
N ALA A 262 -6.23 -4.50 -14.17
CA ALA A 262 -4.94 -4.78 -13.54
C ALA A 262 -3.94 -3.73 -13.96
N GLN A 263 -3.12 -3.29 -13.01
CA GLN A 263 -2.03 -2.38 -13.29
C GLN A 263 -0.73 -3.19 -13.45
N ARG A 264 0.10 -2.77 -14.39
CA ARG A 264 1.47 -3.26 -14.50
C ARG A 264 2.35 -2.61 -13.43
N TYR A 265 3.37 -3.33 -12.94
CA TYR A 265 4.35 -2.72 -12.05
C TYR A 265 5.15 -1.61 -12.76
N GLN A 266 5.51 -0.58 -12.00
CA GLN A 266 6.28 0.60 -12.41
C GLN A 266 7.57 0.73 -11.59
N VAL A 267 7.70 -0.09 -10.54
CA VAL A 267 8.90 -0.22 -9.71
C VAL A 267 9.51 -1.57 -10.04
N GLU A 268 10.70 -1.53 -10.61
CA GLU A 268 11.42 -2.75 -11.00
C GLU A 268 11.85 -3.56 -9.77
N LEU A 269 12.03 -4.87 -9.94
CA LEU A 269 12.37 -5.78 -8.85
C LEU A 269 13.59 -5.34 -8.03
N PRO A 270 14.74 -4.91 -8.61
CA PRO A 270 15.88 -4.45 -7.82
C PRO A 270 15.58 -3.16 -7.04
N GLU A 271 14.83 -2.23 -7.64
CA GLU A 271 14.41 -0.98 -6.98
C GLU A 271 13.50 -1.28 -5.78
N GLY A 272 12.55 -2.20 -5.94
CA GLY A 272 11.68 -2.65 -4.86
C GLY A 272 12.46 -3.28 -3.71
N PHE A 273 13.51 -4.03 -4.01
CA PHE A 273 14.34 -4.62 -2.95
C PHE A 273 15.12 -3.56 -2.15
N GLU A 274 15.64 -2.52 -2.81
CA GLU A 274 16.28 -1.41 -2.08
C GLU A 274 15.30 -0.72 -1.10
N GLU A 275 14.03 -0.66 -1.44
CA GLU A 275 13.00 -0.14 -0.54
C GLU A 275 12.67 -1.12 0.59
N ALA A 276 12.62 -2.43 0.29
CA ALA A 276 12.44 -3.46 1.31
C ALA A 276 13.56 -3.39 2.37
N LYS A 277 14.81 -3.18 1.93
CA LYS A 277 15.95 -2.98 2.84
C LYS A 277 15.73 -1.81 3.80
N GLN A 278 15.10 -0.71 3.36
CA GLN A 278 14.83 0.44 4.24
C GLN A 278 13.83 0.07 5.35
N ILE A 279 12.80 -0.72 5.02
CA ILE A 279 11.83 -1.23 6.00
C ILE A 279 12.52 -2.18 6.97
N MET A 280 13.31 -3.13 6.44
CA MET A 280 14.07 -4.08 7.25
C MET A 280 15.05 -3.37 8.19
N ALA A 281 15.77 -2.35 7.67
CA ALA A 281 16.71 -1.57 8.48
C ALA A 281 16.07 -0.90 9.69
N GLY A 282 14.83 -0.39 9.56
CA GLY A 282 14.10 0.17 10.69
C GLY A 282 13.79 -0.88 11.78
N THR A 283 13.48 -2.11 11.38
CA THR A 283 13.25 -3.23 12.32
C THR A 283 14.56 -3.68 12.95
N ILE A 284 15.62 -3.81 12.16
CA ILE A 284 16.98 -4.18 12.64
C ILE A 284 17.49 -3.15 13.64
N GLU A 285 17.29 -1.85 13.41
CA GLU A 285 17.66 -0.82 14.37
C GLU A 285 16.94 -1.00 15.71
N GLY A 286 15.67 -1.41 15.69
CA GLY A 286 14.93 -1.77 16.90
C GLY A 286 15.54 -2.95 17.64
N ASP A 287 15.94 -3.99 16.92
CA ASP A 287 16.62 -5.17 17.50
C ASP A 287 17.98 -4.79 18.11
N VAL A 288 18.75 -3.97 17.40
CA VAL A 288 20.04 -3.45 17.88
C VAL A 288 19.87 -2.63 19.17
N ARG A 289 18.85 -1.76 19.24
CA ARG A 289 18.56 -1.01 20.46
C ARG A 289 18.18 -1.93 21.62
N HIS A 290 17.44 -2.97 21.34
CA HIS A 290 17.08 -3.97 22.34
C HIS A 290 18.32 -4.74 22.86
N ASP A 291 19.23 -5.13 21.95
CA ASP A 291 20.46 -5.84 22.29
C ASP A 291 21.46 -4.96 23.07
N ILE A 292 21.58 -3.67 22.71
CA ILE A 292 22.38 -2.69 23.49
C ILE A 292 21.85 -2.60 24.93
N GLY A 293 20.53 -2.57 25.13
CA GLY A 293 19.89 -2.47 26.43
C GLY A 293 20.16 -1.15 27.16
N GLY A 294 20.00 -1.18 28.51
CA GLY A 294 20.13 0.03 29.33
C GLY A 294 18.90 0.93 29.28
N ASP A 295 19.00 2.11 29.89
CA ASP A 295 17.91 3.09 29.94
C ASP A 295 17.81 3.90 28.65
N GLU A 296 18.95 4.18 28.03
CA GLU A 296 19.06 4.88 26.73
C GLU A 296 20.04 4.16 25.80
N GLN A 297 19.82 4.26 24.49
CA GLN A 297 20.67 3.65 23.47
C GLN A 297 21.05 4.67 22.41
N ARG A 298 22.33 4.65 22.01
CA ARG A 298 22.84 5.35 20.84
C ARG A 298 23.41 4.35 19.86
N VAL A 299 22.84 4.28 18.68
CA VAL A 299 23.36 3.46 17.59
C VAL A 299 24.22 4.35 16.72
N HIS A 300 25.49 3.96 16.51
CA HIS A 300 26.42 4.70 15.69
C HIS A 300 26.51 4.14 14.29
N HIS A 301 26.58 2.82 14.17
CA HIS A 301 26.70 2.16 12.89
C HIS A 301 26.04 0.79 12.93
N ILE A 302 25.39 0.41 11.81
CA ILE A 302 24.87 -0.92 11.56
C ILE A 302 25.33 -1.31 10.16
N ASP A 303 25.94 -2.49 10.04
CA ASP A 303 26.27 -3.11 8.77
C ASP A 303 25.51 -4.42 8.65
N THR A 304 24.70 -4.57 7.58
CA THR A 304 23.78 -5.69 7.40
C THR A 304 24.10 -6.46 6.13
N ALA A 305 24.34 -7.76 6.27
CA ALA A 305 24.38 -8.71 5.16
C ALA A 305 23.00 -9.33 4.96
N TYR A 306 22.62 -9.48 3.69
CA TYR A 306 21.36 -10.11 3.26
C TYR A 306 21.66 -11.40 2.53
N SER A 307 20.94 -12.47 2.85
CA SER A 307 21.08 -13.79 2.22
C SER A 307 19.72 -14.46 2.02
N ASP A 308 19.70 -15.53 1.22
CA ASP A 308 18.52 -16.33 0.92
C ASP A 308 17.32 -15.49 0.47
N ILE A 309 17.59 -14.47 -0.36
CA ILE A 309 16.57 -13.53 -0.80
C ILE A 309 15.63 -14.21 -1.77
N THR A 310 14.34 -14.20 -1.44
CA THR A 310 13.26 -14.61 -2.32
C THR A 310 12.26 -13.48 -2.57
N PHE A 311 11.45 -13.62 -3.60
CA PHE A 311 10.42 -12.64 -3.94
C PHE A 311 9.19 -13.29 -4.59
N LYS A 312 8.06 -12.58 -4.53
CA LYS A 312 6.83 -12.88 -5.27
C LYS A 312 6.30 -11.60 -5.91
N HIS A 313 5.80 -11.70 -7.14
CA HIS A 313 4.96 -10.65 -7.74
C HIS A 313 3.51 -11.00 -7.45
N ILE A 314 2.82 -10.16 -6.68
CA ILE A 314 1.44 -10.41 -6.29
C ILE A 314 0.52 -9.26 -6.72
N LEU A 315 -0.76 -9.57 -6.88
CA LEU A 315 -1.79 -8.61 -7.23
C LEU A 315 -2.76 -8.45 -6.06
N LEU A 316 -2.88 -7.21 -5.54
CA LEU A 316 -3.79 -6.89 -4.43
C LEU A 316 -4.99 -6.07 -4.92
N PRO A 317 -6.22 -6.40 -4.45
CA PRO A 317 -7.45 -5.82 -4.94
C PRO A 317 -7.78 -4.50 -4.24
N VAL A 318 -7.98 -3.44 -5.00
CA VAL A 318 -8.35 -2.11 -4.51
C VAL A 318 -9.50 -1.55 -5.34
N TYR A 319 -10.49 -0.95 -4.70
CA TYR A 319 -11.41 -0.07 -5.38
C TYR A 319 -10.86 1.35 -5.38
N LEU A 320 -10.85 1.97 -6.55
CA LEU A 320 -10.42 3.35 -6.77
C LEU A 320 -11.63 4.20 -7.14
N ALA A 321 -11.74 5.35 -6.50
CA ALA A 321 -12.63 6.43 -6.88
C ALA A 321 -11.80 7.71 -7.04
N ALA A 322 -11.97 8.38 -8.16
CA ALA A 322 -11.37 9.69 -8.38
C ALA A 322 -12.48 10.70 -8.61
N TYR A 323 -12.48 11.79 -7.87
CA TYR A 323 -13.44 12.86 -8.06
C TYR A 323 -12.74 14.21 -8.18
N ARG A 324 -13.33 15.10 -8.96
CA ARG A 324 -12.81 16.45 -9.16
C ARG A 324 -13.65 17.46 -8.37
N PHE A 325 -12.98 18.20 -7.49
CA PHE A 325 -13.61 19.25 -6.73
C PHE A 325 -12.76 20.52 -6.77
N ASN A 326 -13.33 21.67 -7.20
CA ASN A 326 -12.63 22.93 -7.40
C ASN A 326 -11.33 22.78 -8.20
N GLN A 327 -11.42 22.12 -9.36
CA GLN A 327 -10.30 21.83 -10.29
C GLN A 327 -9.18 20.93 -9.73
N LYS A 328 -9.30 20.45 -8.50
CA LYS A 328 -8.35 19.52 -7.90
C LYS A 328 -8.93 18.10 -7.91
N VAL A 329 -8.09 17.15 -8.31
CA VAL A 329 -8.44 15.71 -8.28
C VAL A 329 -8.18 15.18 -6.88
N TYR A 330 -9.15 14.48 -6.33
CA TYR A 330 -9.08 13.76 -5.07
C TYR A 330 -9.26 12.28 -5.35
N GLN A 331 -8.41 11.48 -4.75
CA GLN A 331 -8.46 10.03 -4.88
C GLN A 331 -8.91 9.41 -3.56
N VAL A 332 -9.78 8.44 -3.65
CA VAL A 332 -10.19 7.58 -2.54
C VAL A 332 -9.93 6.14 -2.94
N MET A 333 -9.38 5.40 -2.03
CA MET A 333 -9.08 3.98 -2.18
C MET A 333 -9.82 3.19 -1.10
N ILE A 334 -10.25 2.00 -1.48
CA ILE A 334 -10.93 1.09 -0.59
C ILE A 334 -10.22 -0.25 -0.68
N ASN A 335 -9.76 -0.77 0.43
CA ASN A 335 -9.26 -2.13 0.51
C ASN A 335 -10.41 -3.09 0.14
N ALA A 336 -10.27 -3.81 -0.97
CA ALA A 336 -11.34 -4.67 -1.47
C ALA A 336 -11.43 -6.02 -0.73
N ARG A 337 -10.66 -6.20 0.36
CA ARG A 337 -10.79 -7.33 1.31
C ARG A 337 -11.56 -6.92 2.56
N THR A 338 -11.22 -5.76 3.13
CA THR A 338 -11.74 -5.30 4.43
C THR A 338 -12.86 -4.27 4.30
N GLY A 339 -12.93 -3.55 3.16
CA GLY A 339 -13.81 -2.39 2.98
C GLY A 339 -13.28 -1.11 3.62
N GLU A 340 -12.04 -1.11 4.15
CA GLU A 340 -11.42 0.07 4.72
C GLU A 340 -11.20 1.14 3.66
N VAL A 341 -11.53 2.40 4.01
CA VAL A 341 -11.51 3.53 3.08
C VAL A 341 -10.44 4.51 3.49
N GLN A 342 -9.54 4.82 2.57
CA GLN A 342 -8.50 5.83 2.71
C GLN A 342 -8.57 6.84 1.55
N GLY A 343 -8.40 8.12 1.83
CA GLY A 343 -8.44 9.10 0.76
C GLY A 343 -8.28 10.55 1.21
N ASP A 344 -8.01 11.38 0.21
CA ASP A 344 -7.96 12.83 0.40
C ASP A 344 -9.35 13.44 0.38
N ARG A 345 -9.47 14.53 1.10
CA ARG A 345 -10.70 15.31 1.15
C ARG A 345 -10.41 16.82 1.22
N PRO A 346 -11.19 17.63 0.56
CA PRO A 346 -11.17 19.06 0.82
C PRO A 346 -11.81 19.37 2.17
N TYR A 347 -11.35 20.45 2.77
CA TYR A 347 -11.94 21.00 3.99
C TYR A 347 -12.81 22.20 3.64
N SER A 348 -13.96 22.34 4.36
CA SER A 348 -14.81 23.51 4.26
C SER A 348 -14.32 24.60 5.20
N PHE A 349 -13.80 25.69 4.65
CA PHE A 349 -13.36 26.86 5.43
C PHE A 349 -14.44 27.35 6.39
N TRP A 350 -15.69 27.47 5.92
CA TRP A 350 -16.81 27.94 6.74
C TRP A 350 -17.13 27.03 7.93
N LYS A 351 -17.08 25.71 7.73
CA LYS A 351 -17.32 24.76 8.84
C LYS A 351 -16.21 24.84 9.90
N ILE A 352 -14.96 25.00 9.49
CA ILE A 352 -13.83 25.17 10.40
C ILE A 352 -13.96 26.51 11.12
N PHE A 353 -14.24 27.60 10.40
CA PHE A 353 -14.41 28.93 10.97
C PHE A 353 -15.48 28.96 12.07
N PHE A 354 -16.69 28.45 11.79
CA PHE A 354 -17.75 28.42 12.78
C PHE A 354 -17.45 27.49 13.95
N PHE A 355 -16.76 26.39 13.72
CA PHE A 355 -16.32 25.49 14.79
C PHE A 355 -15.32 26.17 15.72
N VAL A 356 -14.31 26.87 15.18
CA VAL A 356 -13.34 27.63 15.98
C VAL A 356 -14.05 28.76 16.74
N LEU A 357 -14.92 29.53 16.07
CA LEU A 357 -15.66 30.61 16.68
C LEU A 357 -16.52 30.13 17.87
N PHE A 358 -17.18 28.98 17.73
CA PHE A 358 -17.95 28.35 18.80
C PHE A 358 -17.08 28.05 20.02
N TRP A 359 -15.91 27.41 19.82
CA TRP A 359 -15.04 27.10 20.95
C TRP A 359 -14.42 28.33 21.61
N VAL A 360 -14.10 29.36 20.84
CA VAL A 360 -13.64 30.66 21.39
C VAL A 360 -14.72 31.27 22.26
N ALA A 361 -15.99 31.24 21.81
CA ALA A 361 -17.09 31.75 22.59
C ALA A 361 -17.31 30.93 23.90
N VAL A 362 -17.21 29.60 23.83
CA VAL A 362 -17.32 28.74 25.02
C VAL A 362 -16.19 29.02 26.02
N ILE A 363 -14.95 29.14 25.55
CA ILE A 363 -13.78 29.45 26.41
C ILE A 363 -13.95 30.83 27.05
N ALA A 364 -14.39 31.86 26.29
CA ALA A 364 -14.64 33.18 26.80
C ALA A 364 -15.72 33.17 27.89
N LEU A 365 -16.80 32.42 27.68
CA LEU A 365 -17.88 32.24 28.66
C LEU A 365 -17.37 31.61 29.96
N ILE A 366 -16.57 30.54 29.85
CA ILE A 366 -15.97 29.86 31.02
C ILE A 366 -15.05 30.80 31.80
N VAL A 367 -14.26 31.63 31.13
CA VAL A 367 -13.35 32.60 31.74
C VAL A 367 -14.14 33.68 32.48
N VAL A 368 -15.25 34.17 31.90
CA VAL A 368 -16.14 35.14 32.52
C VAL A 368 -16.81 34.56 33.78
N LEU A 369 -17.30 33.31 33.67
CA LEU A 369 -17.97 32.65 34.82
C LEU A 369 -17.00 32.31 35.96
N LYS A 370 -15.69 32.12 35.68
CA LYS A 370 -14.67 31.92 36.72
C LYS A 370 -14.21 33.23 37.39
N LYS A 371 -14.49 34.38 36.80
CA LYS A 371 -14.12 35.69 37.37
C LYS A 371 -15.25 36.28 38.26
N HIS A 372 -16.44 35.73 38.21
CA HIS A 372 -17.54 35.99 39.11
C HIS A 372 -17.70 34.85 40.15
#